data_82ff8097b616ed053c9c155bdb5431bd
#
_entry.id   82ff8097b616ed053c9c155bdb5431bd
#
_cell.length_a   1.000
_cell.length_b   1.000
_cell.length_c   1.000
_cell.angle_alpha   90.00
_cell.angle_beta   90.00
_cell.angle_gamma   90.00
#
_symmetry.space_group_name_H-M   'P 1'
#
loop_
_entity.id
_entity.type
_entity.pdbx_description
1 polymer ?
#
loop_
_entity_poly.entity_id
_entity_poly.type
_entity_poly.pdbx_seq_one_letter_code
_entity_poly.pdbx_strand_id
1 'polypeptide(L)'
;MSFVSEKILVGQLGLTARDLTFIKNIFRLSAQQLSKFRFDESEDPNQARIVLINNDEPGTMAKWHGLHHRDSSKQGVLIGSSLPLRSALPTLSRPLILKRFIQSRIEQIVSDFQARR
;
A
#
# COMPACT_ATOMS: atom_id res chain seq x y z
N MET A 1 -30.05 -8.88 -11.13
CA MET A 1 -28.99 -7.88 -11.35
C MET A 1 -27.84 -8.19 -10.45
N SER A 2 -26.68 -8.45 -11.02
CA SER A 2 -25.49 -8.73 -10.24
C SER A 2 -24.78 -7.42 -9.92
N PHE A 3 -24.54 -7.18 -8.67
CA PHE A 3 -23.69 -6.06 -8.25
C PHE A 3 -22.27 -6.57 -8.13
N VAL A 4 -21.43 -6.10 -9.02
CA VAL A 4 -20.00 -6.27 -8.83
C VAL A 4 -19.58 -5.10 -7.93
N SER A 5 -19.38 -5.37 -6.64
CA SER A 5 -18.82 -4.33 -5.79
C SER A 5 -17.39 -4.10 -6.23
N GLU A 6 -17.11 -2.88 -6.64
CA GLU A 6 -15.76 -2.49 -7.01
C GLU A 6 -14.85 -2.61 -5.80
N LYS A 7 -13.76 -3.32 -5.97
CA LYS A 7 -12.75 -3.41 -4.93
C LYS A 7 -11.95 -2.12 -4.87
N ILE A 8 -11.54 -1.76 -3.66
CA ILE A 8 -10.68 -0.60 -3.44
C ILE A 8 -9.27 -0.98 -3.89
N LEU A 9 -8.69 -0.19 -4.79
CA LEU A 9 -7.37 -0.48 -5.32
C LEU A 9 -6.28 -0.03 -4.35
N VAL A 10 -5.29 -0.91 -4.17
CA VAL A 10 -4.03 -0.61 -3.50
C VAL A 10 -2.95 -0.61 -4.56
N GLY A 11 -2.36 0.55 -4.82
CA GLY A 11 -1.33 0.71 -5.83
C GLY A 11 0.06 0.78 -5.23
N GLN A 12 1.04 1.09 -6.08
CA GLN A 12 2.44 1.14 -5.66
C GLN A 12 3.23 2.17 -6.45
N LEU A 13 4.32 2.63 -5.85
CA LEU A 13 5.31 3.49 -6.51
C LEU A 13 6.70 2.92 -6.25
N GLY A 14 7.36 2.48 -7.31
CA GLY A 14 8.77 2.08 -7.28
C GLY A 14 9.09 0.77 -6.57
N LEU A 15 8.11 -0.08 -6.26
CA LEU A 15 8.39 -1.37 -5.62
C LEU A 15 9.18 -2.26 -6.59
N THR A 16 10.14 -3.01 -6.03
CA THR A 16 10.91 -3.98 -6.81
C THR A 16 10.05 -5.19 -7.16
N ALA A 17 10.52 -6.01 -8.11
CA ALA A 17 9.82 -7.26 -8.46
C ALA A 17 9.66 -8.16 -7.23
N ARG A 18 10.67 -8.20 -6.36
CA ARG A 18 10.64 -8.98 -5.12
C ARG A 18 9.57 -8.45 -4.17
N ASP A 19 9.49 -7.13 -4.01
CA ASP A 19 8.47 -6.48 -3.19
C ASP A 19 7.07 -6.81 -3.71
N LEU A 20 6.88 -6.69 -5.02
CA LEU A 20 5.59 -6.96 -5.66
C LEU A 20 5.14 -8.40 -5.40
N THR A 21 6.04 -9.36 -5.55
CA THR A 21 5.75 -10.77 -5.27
C THR A 21 5.36 -10.96 -3.81
N PHE A 22 6.10 -10.33 -2.90
CA PHE A 22 5.83 -10.43 -1.46
C PHE A 22 4.44 -9.87 -1.13
N ILE A 23 4.13 -8.67 -1.62
CA ILE A 23 2.85 -8.01 -1.35
C ILE A 23 1.68 -8.79 -1.97
N LYS A 24 1.84 -9.30 -3.19
CA LYS A 24 0.80 -10.13 -3.82
C LYS A 24 0.50 -11.38 -2.99
N ASN A 25 1.55 -12.00 -2.41
CA ASN A 25 1.37 -13.14 -1.53
C ASN A 25 0.60 -12.76 -0.25
N ILE A 26 0.91 -11.59 0.32
CA ILE A 26 0.19 -11.10 1.50
C ILE A 26 -1.30 -10.93 1.19
N PHE A 27 -1.64 -10.32 0.06
CA PHE A 27 -3.04 -10.13 -0.32
C PHE A 27 -3.75 -11.45 -0.55
N ARG A 28 -3.05 -12.45 -1.11
CA ARG A 28 -3.61 -13.79 -1.31
C ARG A 28 -3.86 -14.49 0.03
N LEU A 29 -2.90 -14.41 0.96
CA LEU A 29 -3.02 -15.05 2.27
C LEU A 29 -4.07 -14.38 3.15
N SER A 30 -4.27 -13.08 2.99
CA SER A 30 -5.23 -12.30 3.74
C SER A 30 -6.52 -12.05 2.95
N ALA A 31 -6.86 -12.92 2.01
CA ALA A 31 -7.98 -12.70 1.09
C ALA A 31 -9.29 -12.44 1.83
N GLN A 32 -9.49 -13.02 3.00
CA GLN A 32 -10.69 -12.83 3.79
C GLN A 32 -10.72 -11.44 4.43
N GLN A 33 -9.63 -11.05 5.09
CA GLN A 33 -9.52 -9.74 5.76
C GLN A 33 -9.43 -8.59 4.77
N LEU A 34 -8.83 -8.85 3.59
CA LEU A 34 -8.63 -7.84 2.55
C LEU A 34 -9.58 -8.02 1.38
N SER A 35 -10.75 -8.64 1.61
CA SER A 35 -11.69 -9.01 0.54
C SER A 35 -12.21 -7.80 -0.25
N LYS A 36 -12.24 -6.61 0.34
CA LYS A 36 -12.69 -5.39 -0.31
C LYS A 36 -11.58 -4.66 -1.06
N PHE A 37 -10.37 -5.21 -1.05
CA PHE A 37 -9.20 -4.57 -1.63
C PHE A 37 -8.60 -5.44 -2.73
N ARG A 38 -7.99 -4.79 -3.70
CA ARG A 38 -7.24 -5.44 -4.77
C ARG A 38 -5.90 -4.74 -4.94
N PHE A 39 -4.81 -5.50 -4.93
CA PHE A 39 -3.49 -4.96 -5.20
C PHE A 39 -3.26 -4.86 -6.70
N ASP A 40 -2.95 -3.66 -7.16
CA ASP A 40 -2.63 -3.38 -8.55
C ASP A 40 -1.14 -3.04 -8.65
N GLU A 41 -0.37 -3.90 -9.30
CA GLU A 41 1.07 -3.73 -9.45
C GLU A 41 1.47 -2.71 -10.52
N SER A 42 0.51 -2.12 -11.22
CA SER A 42 0.76 -1.11 -12.25
C SER A 42 1.57 0.06 -11.70
N GLU A 43 2.42 0.64 -12.54
CA GLU A 43 3.19 1.83 -12.19
C GLU A 43 2.35 3.11 -12.17
N ASP A 44 1.06 3.02 -12.50
CA ASP A 44 0.15 4.17 -12.49
C ASP A 44 -0.89 3.99 -11.37
N PRO A 45 -0.62 4.53 -10.16
CA PRO A 45 -1.53 4.39 -9.03
C PRO A 45 -2.60 5.48 -8.96
N ASN A 46 -2.95 6.12 -10.07
CA ASN A 46 -3.93 7.22 -10.06
C ASN A 46 -5.29 6.79 -9.51
N GLN A 47 -5.71 5.57 -9.78
CA GLN A 47 -7.00 5.04 -9.32
C GLN A 47 -6.91 4.40 -7.94
N ALA A 48 -5.71 4.24 -7.39
CA ALA A 48 -5.53 3.60 -6.09
C ALA A 48 -5.93 4.53 -4.96
N ARG A 49 -6.52 3.97 -3.92
CA ARG A 49 -6.89 4.71 -2.71
C ARG A 49 -5.79 4.61 -1.64
N ILE A 50 -5.05 3.51 -1.66
CA ILE A 50 -3.89 3.29 -0.81
C ILE A 50 -2.71 3.08 -1.75
N VAL A 51 -1.58 3.74 -1.47
CA VAL A 51 -0.39 3.65 -2.32
C VAL A 51 0.80 3.22 -1.47
N LEU A 52 1.41 2.08 -1.83
CA LEU A 52 2.63 1.59 -1.20
C LEU A 52 3.82 2.24 -1.90
N ILE A 53 4.67 2.91 -1.15
CA ILE A 53 5.73 3.75 -1.69
C ILE A 53 7.08 3.18 -1.29
N ASN A 54 7.92 2.84 -2.28
CA ASN A 54 9.29 2.42 -2.01
C ASN A 54 10.15 3.65 -1.70
N ASN A 55 10.35 3.91 -0.41
CA ASN A 55 11.12 5.07 0.03
C ASN A 55 12.62 4.97 -0.30
N ASP A 56 13.09 3.76 -0.62
CA ASP A 56 14.48 3.54 -1.02
C ASP A 56 14.73 3.92 -2.48
N GLU A 57 13.69 4.06 -3.27
CA GLU A 57 13.79 4.42 -4.70
C GLU A 57 13.71 5.94 -4.85
N PRO A 58 14.71 6.59 -5.49
CA PRO A 58 14.68 8.03 -5.71
C PRO A 58 13.46 8.46 -6.52
N GLY A 59 12.87 9.59 -6.16
CA GLY A 59 11.76 10.18 -6.90
C GLY A 59 10.37 9.71 -6.53
N THR A 60 10.24 8.63 -5.77
CA THR A 60 8.91 8.10 -5.41
C THR A 60 8.14 9.04 -4.50
N MET A 61 8.83 9.71 -3.57
CA MET A 61 8.17 10.67 -2.67
C MET A 61 7.63 11.87 -3.44
N ALA A 62 8.35 12.34 -4.46
CA ALA A 62 7.85 13.43 -5.30
C ALA A 62 6.58 13.01 -6.04
N LYS A 63 6.56 11.78 -6.57
CA LYS A 63 5.36 11.24 -7.22
C LYS A 63 4.20 11.11 -6.23
N TRP A 64 4.48 10.64 -5.03
CA TRP A 64 3.46 10.54 -3.98
C TRP A 64 2.88 11.91 -3.64
N HIS A 65 3.72 12.92 -3.45
CA HIS A 65 3.25 14.26 -3.14
C HIS A 65 2.34 14.81 -4.24
N GLY A 66 2.67 14.54 -5.51
CA GLY A 66 1.82 14.93 -6.63
C GLY A 66 0.44 14.26 -6.57
N LEU A 67 0.41 12.96 -6.30
CA LEU A 67 -0.85 12.21 -6.18
C LEU A 67 -1.69 12.73 -5.02
N HIS A 68 -1.08 12.92 -3.85
CA HIS A 68 -1.76 13.36 -2.65
C HIS A 68 -2.24 14.81 -2.76
N HIS A 69 -1.51 15.64 -3.50
CA HIS A 69 -1.93 17.01 -3.76
C HIS A 69 -3.22 17.05 -4.60
N ARG A 70 -3.34 16.16 -5.58
CA ARG A 70 -4.53 16.06 -6.42
C ARG A 70 -5.70 15.39 -5.73
N ASP A 71 -5.43 14.47 -4.81
CA ASP A 71 -6.45 13.75 -4.06
C ASP A 71 -5.94 13.46 -2.65
N SER A 72 -6.27 14.35 -1.72
CA SER A 72 -5.81 14.24 -0.33
C SER A 72 -6.43 13.08 0.44
N SER A 73 -7.44 12.42 -0.13
CA SER A 73 -8.06 11.24 0.50
C SER A 73 -7.23 9.97 0.33
N LYS A 74 -6.20 9.99 -0.54
CA LYS A 74 -5.31 8.84 -0.71
C LYS A 74 -4.45 8.62 0.54
N GLN A 75 -4.25 7.35 0.88
CA GLN A 75 -3.40 6.94 1.99
C GLN A 75 -2.08 6.40 1.45
N GLY A 76 -0.97 7.00 1.85
CA GLY A 76 0.36 6.49 1.53
C GLY A 76 0.86 5.55 2.62
N VAL A 77 1.72 4.61 2.23
CA VAL A 77 2.42 3.71 3.15
C VAL A 77 3.87 3.65 2.69
N LEU A 78 4.80 4.00 3.57
CA LEU A 78 6.22 4.00 3.24
C LEU A 78 6.84 2.63 3.50
N ILE A 79 7.56 2.12 2.51
CA ILE A 79 8.35 0.90 2.63
C ILE A 79 9.81 1.28 2.41
N GLY A 80 10.69 0.96 3.36
CA GLY A 80 12.08 1.35 3.21
C GLY A 80 12.99 0.84 4.29
N SER A 81 14.31 1.00 4.05
CA SER A 81 15.38 0.57 4.96
C SER A 81 15.69 1.61 6.02
N SER A 82 15.56 2.89 5.68
CA SER A 82 15.82 4.02 6.59
C SER A 82 14.60 4.92 6.62
N LEU A 83 13.64 4.56 7.44
CA LEU A 83 12.40 5.32 7.55
C LEU A 83 12.51 6.34 8.68
N PRO A 84 11.84 7.50 8.56
CA PRO A 84 11.86 8.49 9.63
C PRO A 84 11.22 7.92 10.90
N LEU A 85 11.80 8.26 12.06
CA LEU A 85 11.28 7.85 13.36
C LEU A 85 9.86 8.38 13.59
N ARG A 86 9.60 9.56 13.06
CA ARG A 86 8.26 10.16 13.09
C ARG A 86 7.82 10.40 11.67
N SER A 87 6.78 9.69 11.28
CA SER A 87 6.20 9.81 9.93
C SER A 87 4.71 10.05 10.06
N ALA A 88 4.19 10.95 9.23
CA ALA A 88 2.74 11.13 9.10
C ALA A 88 2.09 9.93 8.41
N LEU A 89 2.87 9.13 7.70
CA LEU A 89 2.39 7.95 6.99
C LEU A 89 2.78 6.68 7.74
N PRO A 90 1.92 5.63 7.71
CA PRO A 90 2.31 4.31 8.18
C PRO A 90 3.56 3.82 7.47
N THR A 91 4.35 3.00 8.14
CA THR A 91 5.62 2.51 7.61
C THR A 91 5.73 0.99 7.70
N LEU A 92 6.43 0.41 6.72
CA LEU A 92 6.84 -0.99 6.72
C LEU A 92 8.35 -1.03 6.53
N SER A 93 9.07 -1.47 7.55
CA SER A 93 10.54 -1.50 7.51
C SER A 93 11.06 -2.70 6.75
N ARG A 94 12.12 -2.48 5.96
CA ARG A 94 12.87 -3.58 5.33
C ARG A 94 13.81 -4.21 6.34
N PRO A 95 14.14 -5.49 6.18
CA PRO A 95 13.68 -6.37 5.12
C PRO A 95 12.25 -6.88 5.35
N LEU A 96 11.49 -7.13 4.25
CA LEU A 96 10.14 -7.66 4.33
C LEU A 96 10.21 -9.19 4.41
N ILE A 97 10.70 -9.71 5.54
CA ILE A 97 10.95 -11.15 5.71
C ILE A 97 10.04 -11.81 6.72
N LEU A 98 9.45 -11.04 7.63
CA LEU A 98 8.55 -11.59 8.64
C LEU A 98 7.12 -11.50 8.13
N LYS A 99 6.74 -12.48 7.30
CA LYS A 99 5.48 -12.47 6.56
C LYS A 99 4.26 -12.22 7.46
N ARG A 100 4.18 -12.90 8.60
CA ARG A 100 3.05 -12.72 9.52
C ARG A 100 3.00 -11.31 10.11
N PHE A 101 4.15 -10.75 10.44
CA PHE A 101 4.23 -9.40 10.98
C PHE A 101 3.77 -8.38 9.92
N ILE A 102 4.28 -8.50 8.70
CA ILE A 102 3.91 -7.59 7.61
C ILE A 102 2.44 -7.75 7.25
N GLN A 103 1.94 -8.98 7.20
CA GLN A 103 0.54 -9.28 6.95
C GLN A 103 -0.36 -8.58 7.98
N SER A 104 -0.06 -8.75 9.26
CA SER A 104 -0.81 -8.14 10.35
C SER A 104 -0.77 -6.60 10.26
N ARG A 105 0.40 -6.05 9.91
CA ARG A 105 0.58 -4.61 9.77
C ARG A 105 -0.25 -4.05 8.61
N ILE A 106 -0.25 -4.73 7.48
CA ILE A 106 -1.04 -4.32 6.31
C ILE A 106 -2.54 -4.40 6.63
N GLU A 107 -2.97 -5.46 7.28
CA GLU A 107 -4.37 -5.60 7.71
C GLU A 107 -4.79 -4.45 8.62
N GLN A 108 -3.91 -4.04 9.53
CA GLN A 108 -4.17 -2.93 10.42
C GLN A 108 -4.27 -1.59 9.67
N ILE A 109 -3.35 -1.34 8.73
CA ILE A 109 -3.35 -0.12 7.93
C ILE A 109 -4.65 -0.02 7.11
N VAL A 110 -5.05 -1.13 6.51
CA VAL A 110 -6.27 -1.21 5.69
C VAL A 110 -7.51 -0.99 6.57
N SER A 111 -7.54 -1.60 7.74
CA SER A 111 -8.64 -1.43 8.69
C SER A 111 -8.76 0.03 9.14
N ASP A 112 -7.63 0.67 9.46
CA ASP A 112 -7.62 2.07 9.86
C ASP A 112 -8.10 2.97 8.73
N PHE A 113 -7.72 2.67 7.49
CA PHE A 113 -8.19 3.42 6.32
C PHE A 113 -9.71 3.32 6.18
N GLN A 114 -10.27 2.12 6.33
CA GLN A 114 -11.72 1.93 6.24
C GLN A 114 -12.46 2.66 7.36
N ALA A 115 -11.90 2.67 8.57
CA ALA A 115 -12.53 3.32 9.73
C ALA A 115 -12.63 4.84 9.57
N ARG A 116 -11.78 5.45 8.74
CA ARG A 116 -11.78 6.90 8.51
C ARG A 116 -12.74 7.36 7.41
N ARG A 117 -13.42 6.44 6.79
CA ARG A 117 -14.32 6.76 5.68
C ARG A 117 -15.76 6.94 6.14
#